data_f1be8340d3228bbfa40c6bb37fe97c28
#
_entry.id   f1be8340d3228bbfa40c6bb37fe97c28
#
_cell.length_a   1.000
_cell.length_b   1.000
_cell.length_c   1.000
_cell.angle_alpha   90.00
_cell.angle_beta   90.00
_cell.angle_gamma   90.00
#
_symmetry.space_group_name_H-M   'P 1'
#
loop_
_entity.id
_entity.type
_entity.pdbx_description
1 polymer ?
#
loop_
_entity_poly.entity_id
_entity_poly.type
_entity_poly.pdbx_seq_one_letter_code
_entity_poly.pdbx_strand_id
1 'polypeptide(L)' 'AEALARRIVEARLAACVQILPPMQSIYFWDGAVQNDSEHLLLIKTLSEKYDSLEKFIQANHSYDVPEIVALPAEKV' A
#
# COMPACT_ATOMS: atom_id res chain seq x y z
N ALA A 1 4.92 5.22 6.73
CA ALA A 1 3.75 4.37 6.58
C ALA A 1 2.54 4.85 7.38
N GLU A 2 2.76 5.27 8.63
CA GLU A 2 1.63 5.72 9.45
C GLU A 2 0.97 6.98 8.89
N ALA A 3 1.75 7.93 8.42
CA ALA A 3 1.21 9.17 7.86
C ALA A 3 0.34 8.90 6.64
N LEU A 4 0.79 8.03 5.75
CA LEU A 4 0.02 7.65 4.57
C LEU A 4 -1.25 6.91 4.95
N ALA A 5 -1.15 5.96 5.87
CA ALA A 5 -2.29 5.19 6.33
C ALA A 5 -3.36 6.11 6.93
N ARG A 6 -2.94 7.06 7.75
CA ARG A 6 -3.85 8.03 8.37
C ARG A 6 -4.56 8.88 7.31
N ARG A 7 -3.83 9.35 6.32
CA ARG A 7 -4.40 10.16 5.24
C ARG A 7 -5.43 9.40 4.42
N ILE A 8 -5.17 8.12 4.16
CA ILE A 8 -6.09 7.28 3.41
C ILE A 8 -7.42 7.17 4.15
N VAL A 9 -7.37 6.93 5.45
CA VAL A 9 -8.58 6.79 6.24
C VAL A 9 -9.30 8.12 6.39
N GLU A 10 -8.56 9.21 6.62
CA GLU A 10 -9.14 10.53 6.74
C GLU A 10 -9.83 10.99 5.45
N ALA A 11 -9.28 10.59 4.32
CA ALA A 11 -9.88 10.90 3.01
C ALA A 11 -11.06 9.97 2.68
N ARG A 12 -11.36 9.03 3.57
CA ARG A 12 -12.46 8.08 3.43
C ARG A 12 -12.32 7.18 2.20
N LEU A 13 -11.10 6.91 1.81
CA LEU A 13 -10.79 6.01 0.69
C LEU A 13 -10.71 4.56 1.15
N ALA A 14 -10.59 4.35 2.45
CA ALA A 14 -10.61 3.02 3.04
C ALA A 14 -11.24 3.09 4.42
N ALA A 15 -11.88 2.00 4.82
CA ALA A 15 -12.46 1.88 6.14
C ALA A 15 -11.39 1.60 7.19
N CYS A 16 -10.35 0.89 6.78
CA CYS A 16 -9.31 0.46 7.71
C CYS A 16 -8.01 0.23 6.96
N VAL A 17 -6.90 0.64 7.57
CA VAL A 17 -5.57 0.36 7.06
C VAL A 17 -4.77 -0.26 8.20
N GLN A 18 -4.20 -1.43 7.96
CA GLN A 18 -3.36 -2.11 8.93
C GLN A 18 -1.91 -2.03 8.46
N ILE A 19 -1.03 -1.62 9.37
CA ILE A 19 0.39 -1.50 9.09
C ILE A 19 1.05 -2.74 9.68
N LEU A 20 1.63 -3.56 8.82
CA LEU A 20 2.32 -4.76 9.26
C LEU A 20 3.74 -4.41 9.72
N PRO A 21 4.36 -5.29 10.53
CA PRO A 21 5.75 -5.05 10.93
C PRO A 21 6.67 -4.93 9.72
N PRO A 22 7.81 -4.26 9.89
CA PRO A 22 8.78 -4.15 8.81
C PRO A 22 9.22 -5.53 8.34
N MET A 23 9.41 -5.66 7.03
CA MET A 23 9.89 -6.90 6.45
C MET A 23 11.01 -6.62 5.48
N GLN A 24 11.82 -7.64 5.22
CA GLN A 24 12.88 -7.54 4.23
C GLN A 24 12.40 -8.17 2.94
N SER A 25 12.61 -7.46 1.83
CA SER A 25 12.33 -7.97 0.51
C SER A 25 13.65 -8.22 -0.19
N ILE A 26 13.88 -9.45 -0.59
CA ILE A 26 15.11 -9.86 -1.26
C ILE A 26 14.74 -10.22 -2.70
N TYR A 27 15.36 -9.53 -3.64
CA TYR A 27 15.01 -9.70 -5.05
C TYR A 27 16.22 -9.43 -5.93
N PHE A 28 16.10 -9.82 -7.18
CA PHE A 28 17.16 -9.63 -8.17
C PHE A 28 16.83 -8.40 -9.02
N TRP A 29 17.72 -7.46 -9.04
CA TRP A 29 17.55 -6.22 -9.80
C TRP A 29 18.89 -5.74 -10.33
N ASP A 30 18.90 -5.34 -11.60
CA ASP A 30 20.08 -4.75 -12.23
C ASP A 30 21.35 -5.62 -12.05
N GLY A 31 21.19 -6.93 -12.22
CA GLY A 31 22.30 -7.87 -12.16
C GLY A 31 22.79 -8.21 -10.76
N ALA A 32 22.10 -7.77 -9.73
CA ALA A 32 22.52 -8.01 -8.35
C ALA A 32 21.32 -8.33 -7.46
N VAL A 33 21.61 -9.02 -6.36
CA VAL A 33 20.60 -9.29 -5.33
C VAL A 33 20.46 -8.05 -4.47
N GLN A 34 19.22 -7.59 -4.31
CA GLN A 34 18.89 -6.42 -3.52
C GLN A 34 18.19 -6.88 -2.23
N ASN A 35 18.33 -6.07 -1.19
CA ASN A 35 17.69 -6.33 0.08
C ASN A 35 17.16 -5.01 0.63
N ASP A 36 15.84 -4.84 0.60
CA ASP A 36 15.18 -3.64 1.06
C ASP A 36 14.27 -3.93 2.26
N SER A 37 14.17 -2.94 3.13
CA SER A 37 13.26 -2.99 4.25
C SER A 37 11.96 -2.29 3.85
N GLU A 38 10.83 -2.97 4.04
CA GLU A 38 9.54 -2.48 3.59
C GLU A 38 8.47 -2.64 4.67
N HIS A 39 7.46 -1.78 4.58
CA HIS A 39 6.24 -1.92 5.37
C HIS A 39 5.10 -2.29 4.44
N LEU A 40 4.40 -3.36 4.76
CA LEU A 40 3.22 -3.76 4.01
C LEU A 40 1.98 -3.16 4.67
N LEU A 41 1.14 -2.55 3.86
CA LEU A 41 -0.14 -2.03 4.33
C LEU A 41 -1.26 -2.93 3.84
N LEU A 42 -2.13 -3.33 4.75
CA LEU A 42 -3.33 -4.07 4.40
C LEU A 42 -4.50 -3.09 4.45
N ILE A 43 -5.09 -2.82 3.30
CA ILE A 43 -6.12 -1.80 3.16
C ILE A 43 -7.46 -2.45 2.85
N LYS A 44 -8.44 -2.16 3.69
CA LYS A 44 -9.80 -2.69 3.51
C LYS A 44 -10.68 -1.57 2.98
N THR A 45 -11.17 -1.75 1.76
CA THR A 45 -12.01 -0.75 1.11
C THR A 45 -12.99 -1.42 0.15
N LEU A 46 -13.92 -0.63 -0.36
CA LEU A 46 -14.86 -1.08 -1.37
C LEU A 46 -14.19 -1.04 -2.75
N SER A 47 -14.55 -2.00 -3.61
CA SER A 47 -13.96 -2.06 -4.95
C SER A 47 -14.20 -0.79 -5.76
N GLU A 48 -15.33 -0.13 -5.54
CA GLU A 48 -15.64 1.12 -6.24
C GLU A 48 -14.70 2.28 -5.89
N LYS A 49 -13.99 2.16 -4.76
CA LYS A 49 -13.05 3.18 -4.33
C LYS A 49 -11.60 2.87 -4.72
N TYR A 50 -11.37 1.74 -5.35
CA TYR A 50 -10.02 1.30 -5.65
C TYR A 50 -9.25 2.29 -6.53
N ASP A 51 -9.88 2.77 -7.60
CA ASP A 51 -9.21 3.70 -8.52
C ASP A 51 -8.82 5.01 -7.82
N SER A 52 -9.72 5.55 -7.00
CA SER A 52 -9.44 6.77 -6.25
C SER A 52 -8.32 6.54 -5.24
N LEU A 53 -8.34 5.39 -4.58
CA LEU A 53 -7.30 5.01 -3.61
C LEU A 53 -5.95 4.89 -4.30
N GLU A 54 -5.88 4.23 -5.45
CA GLU A 54 -4.65 4.07 -6.20
C GLU A 54 -4.05 5.42 -6.57
N LYS A 55 -4.87 6.32 -7.09
CA LYS A 55 -4.43 7.66 -7.46
C LYS A 55 -3.94 8.44 -6.24
N PHE A 56 -4.62 8.30 -5.13
CA PHE A 56 -4.24 8.98 -3.90
C PHE A 56 -2.87 8.50 -3.41
N ILE A 57 -2.65 7.19 -3.43
CA ILE A 57 -1.37 6.63 -3.00
C ILE A 57 -0.24 7.09 -3.90
N GLN A 58 -0.45 7.07 -5.21
CA GLN A 58 0.56 7.52 -6.16
C GLN A 58 0.94 8.97 -5.96
N ALA A 59 -0.03 9.81 -5.59
CA ALA A 59 0.21 11.23 -5.35
C ALA A 59 0.90 11.52 -4.03
N ASN A 60 0.75 10.63 -3.04
CA ASN A 60 1.22 10.88 -1.68
C ASN A 60 2.34 9.97 -1.23
N HIS A 61 2.70 8.99 -2.02
CA HIS A 61 3.77 8.05 -1.67
C HIS A 61 5.12 8.68 -1.96
N SER A 62 6.09 8.44 -1.06
CA SER A 62 7.42 9.02 -1.18
C SER A 62 8.32 8.29 -2.17
N TYR A 63 7.93 7.11 -2.62
CA TYR A 63 8.69 6.34 -3.60
C TYR A 63 8.11 6.53 -4.99
N ASP A 64 8.97 6.37 -6.00
CA ASP A 64 8.60 6.65 -7.39
C ASP A 64 7.48 5.75 -7.90
N VAL A 65 7.52 4.47 -7.57
CA VAL A 65 6.54 3.52 -8.08
C VAL A 65 6.07 2.62 -6.95
N PRO A 66 4.96 2.96 -6.29
CA PRO A 66 4.40 2.07 -5.28
C PRO A 66 3.78 0.84 -5.94
N GLU A 67 3.95 -0.30 -5.32
CA GLU A 67 3.29 -1.51 -5.78
C GLU A 67 1.96 -1.65 -5.04
N ILE A 68 0.88 -1.73 -5.81
CA ILE A 68 -0.47 -1.81 -5.26
C ILE A 68 -1.12 -3.08 -5.77
N VAL A 69 -1.46 -3.96 -4.85
CA VAL A 69 -2.12 -5.22 -5.17
C VAL A 69 -3.47 -5.25 -4.49
N ALA A 70 -4.51 -5.44 -5.28
CA ALA A 70 -5.87 -5.54 -4.77
C ALA A 70 -6.31 -6.98 -4.80
N LEU A 71 -6.85 -7.45 -3.68
CA LEU A 71 -7.42 -8.78 -3.58
C LEU A 71 -8.92 -8.64 -3.34
N PRO A 72 -9.75 -9.40 -4.07
CA PRO A 72 -11.19 -9.33 -3.83
C PRO A 72 -11.53 -9.88 -2.46
N ALA A 73 -12.41 -9.17 -1.75
CA ALA A 73 -12.94 -9.61 -0.47
C ALA A 73 -14.45 -9.73 -0.60
N GLU A 74 -14.95 -10.93 -0.55
CA GLU A 74 -16.39 -11.17 -0.74
C GLU A 74 -17.19 -10.89 0.52
N LYS A 75 -16.57 -11.07 1.67
CA LYS A 75 -17.21 -10.80 2.95
C LYS A 75 -16.25 -10.04 3.86
N VAL A 76 -16.78 -9.05 4.51
CA VAL A 76 -16.02 -8.21 5.40
C VAL A 76 -16.66 -8.25 6.78
#